data_6097964797fef559fe3941f579c379ad
#
_entry.id   6097964797fef559fe3941f579c379ad
#
_cell.length_a   1.000
_cell.length_b   1.000
_cell.length_c   1.000
_cell.angle_alpha   90.00
_cell.angle_beta   90.00
_cell.angle_gamma   90.00
#
_symmetry.space_group_name_H-M   'P 1'
#
loop_
_entity.id
_entity.type
_entity.pdbx_description
1 polymer ?
#
loop_
_entity_poly.entity_id
_entity_poly.type
_entity_poly.pdbx_seq_one_letter_code
_entity_poly.pdbx_strand_id
1 'polypeptide(L)'
;MQPADNEFFEEYKHLDKLCGDMYSCRNGISEYIDQMDNKSHRGYHLVPLWDSDYKMLKHIRWVRNQIAHDSGAYQVSESEDLEFVRNFNDRIFSGQDPLTLLRKEEEKAAARRKNQNKQQTTPVQTPDEVSIYAPQPLYISQQYTSIKKKSRGRIGLIIGAGATVLIFIILIIILFFRH
;
A
#
# COMPACT_ATOMS: atom_id res chain seq x y z
N MET A 1 -18.95 -23.58 -18.11
CA MET A 1 -18.72 -22.93 -16.79
C MET A 1 -19.70 -23.53 -15.79
N GLN A 2 -19.22 -23.92 -14.62
CA GLN A 2 -20.09 -24.47 -13.57
C GLN A 2 -20.95 -23.34 -12.96
N PRO A 3 -22.15 -23.66 -12.39
CA PRO A 3 -23.02 -22.62 -11.83
C PRO A 3 -22.35 -21.73 -10.77
N ALA A 4 -21.57 -22.34 -9.87
CA ALA A 4 -20.84 -21.60 -8.82
C ALA A 4 -19.78 -20.66 -9.41
N ASP A 5 -19.05 -21.13 -10.42
CA ASP A 5 -18.05 -20.29 -11.10
C ASP A 5 -18.69 -19.12 -11.85
N ASN A 6 -19.89 -19.32 -12.40
CA ASN A 6 -20.63 -18.24 -13.05
C ASN A 6 -21.08 -17.18 -12.04
N GLU A 7 -21.58 -17.60 -10.88
CA GLU A 7 -22.00 -16.70 -9.80
C GLU A 7 -20.79 -15.89 -9.27
N PHE A 8 -19.69 -16.57 -8.97
CA PHE A 8 -18.44 -15.92 -8.57
C PHE A 8 -17.97 -14.91 -9.62
N PHE A 9 -18.01 -15.30 -10.90
CA PHE A 9 -17.53 -14.45 -11.99
C PHE A 9 -18.35 -13.16 -12.14
N GLU A 10 -19.66 -13.23 -11.97
CA GLU A 10 -20.52 -12.04 -12.00
C GLU A 10 -20.26 -11.12 -10.81
N GLU A 11 -20.14 -11.66 -9.59
CA GLU A 11 -19.81 -10.86 -8.41
C GLU A 11 -18.40 -10.24 -8.49
N TYR A 12 -17.42 -11.00 -9.02
CA TYR A 12 -16.08 -10.47 -9.28
C TYR A 12 -16.12 -9.29 -10.26
N LYS A 13 -16.91 -9.36 -11.33
CA LYS A 13 -17.06 -8.27 -12.30
C LYS A 13 -17.65 -7.01 -11.65
N HIS A 14 -18.60 -7.18 -10.74
CA HIS A 14 -19.15 -6.06 -9.99
C HIS A 14 -18.09 -5.40 -9.12
N LEU A 15 -17.30 -6.18 -8.40
CA LEU A 15 -16.20 -5.67 -7.57
C LEU A 15 -15.11 -5.01 -8.42
N ASP A 16 -14.71 -5.63 -9.53
CA ASP A 16 -13.70 -5.06 -10.43
C ASP A 16 -14.16 -3.72 -11.04
N LYS A 17 -15.45 -3.65 -11.43
CA LYS A 17 -16.04 -2.40 -11.91
C LYS A 17 -16.05 -1.32 -10.82
N LEU A 18 -16.48 -1.67 -9.61
CA LEU A 18 -16.49 -0.73 -8.48
C LEU A 18 -15.11 -0.15 -8.19
N CYS A 19 -14.09 -1.01 -8.09
CA CYS A 19 -12.71 -0.58 -7.96
C CYS A 19 -12.24 0.24 -9.17
N GLY A 20 -12.64 -0.15 -10.38
CA GLY A 20 -12.33 0.58 -11.61
C GLY A 20 -12.91 1.99 -11.62
N ASP A 21 -14.13 2.16 -11.16
CA ASP A 21 -14.79 3.48 -11.04
C ASP A 21 -14.07 4.36 -9.98
N MET A 22 -13.58 3.76 -8.87
CA MET A 22 -12.82 4.48 -7.84
C MET A 22 -11.49 5.05 -8.36
N TYR A 23 -10.81 4.32 -9.24
CA TYR A 23 -9.48 4.69 -9.76
C TYR A 23 -9.48 5.16 -11.21
N SER A 24 -10.65 5.23 -11.85
CA SER A 24 -10.80 5.57 -13.27
C SER A 24 -9.95 4.66 -14.19
N CYS A 25 -9.96 3.36 -13.91
CA CYS A 25 -9.19 2.35 -14.64
C CYS A 25 -10.07 1.16 -15.08
N ARG A 26 -9.55 0.31 -15.97
CA ARG A 26 -10.28 -0.87 -16.49
C ARG A 26 -10.14 -2.11 -15.60
N ASN A 27 -8.99 -2.27 -14.93
CA ASN A 27 -8.66 -3.45 -14.13
C ASN A 27 -8.69 -3.05 -12.65
N GLY A 28 -9.87 -2.83 -12.11
CA GLY A 28 -10.09 -2.21 -10.82
C GLY A 28 -9.46 -2.97 -9.66
N ILE A 29 -9.66 -4.29 -9.58
CA ILE A 29 -9.07 -5.12 -8.51
C ILE A 29 -7.54 -5.13 -8.62
N SER A 30 -6.98 -5.17 -9.82
CA SER A 30 -5.53 -5.10 -9.99
C SER A 30 -4.98 -3.78 -9.49
N GLU A 31 -5.61 -2.66 -9.84
CA GLU A 31 -5.23 -1.34 -9.33
C GLU A 31 -5.38 -1.26 -7.81
N TYR A 32 -6.46 -1.81 -7.24
CA TYR A 32 -6.65 -1.85 -5.79
C TYR A 32 -5.51 -2.60 -5.08
N ILE A 33 -5.10 -3.76 -5.62
CA ILE A 33 -3.95 -4.53 -5.14
C ILE A 33 -2.67 -3.70 -5.21
N ASP A 34 -2.42 -3.03 -6.32
CA ASP A 34 -1.23 -2.20 -6.52
C ASP A 34 -1.20 -1.00 -5.54
N GLN A 35 -2.37 -0.39 -5.25
CA GLN A 35 -2.49 0.63 -4.21
C GLN A 35 -2.20 0.09 -2.81
N MET A 36 -2.63 -1.14 -2.50
CA MET A 36 -2.27 -1.80 -1.24
C MET A 36 -0.77 -2.07 -1.17
N ASP A 37 -0.15 -2.55 -2.24
CA ASP A 37 1.28 -2.83 -2.32
C ASP A 37 2.13 -1.58 -2.06
N ASN A 38 1.79 -0.49 -2.74
CA ASN A 38 2.46 0.80 -2.58
C ASN A 38 2.39 1.38 -1.16
N LYS A 39 1.37 1.00 -0.39
CA LYS A 39 1.13 1.45 0.99
C LYS A 39 1.38 0.36 2.02
N SER A 40 1.93 -0.78 1.63
CA SER A 40 2.07 -1.98 2.44
C SER A 40 2.73 -1.73 3.80
N HIS A 41 3.85 -0.98 3.83
CA HIS A 41 4.56 -0.67 5.07
C HIS A 41 3.65 -0.03 6.16
N ARG A 42 2.75 0.87 5.78
CA ARG A 42 1.82 1.50 6.73
C ARG A 42 0.58 0.66 6.95
N GLY A 43 0.08 0.03 5.90
CA GLY A 43 -1.08 -0.83 5.94
C GLY A 43 -0.95 -1.95 6.96
N TYR A 44 0.14 -2.69 6.95
CA TYR A 44 0.41 -3.77 7.91
C TYR A 44 0.43 -3.34 9.37
N HIS A 45 0.83 -2.08 9.65
CA HIS A 45 0.91 -1.58 11.03
C HIS A 45 -0.37 -0.92 11.52
N LEU A 46 -1.16 -0.36 10.63
CA LEU A 46 -2.28 0.51 10.99
C LEU A 46 -3.66 -0.10 10.75
N VAL A 47 -3.75 -1.08 9.84
CA VAL A 47 -5.04 -1.65 9.43
C VAL A 47 -5.12 -3.13 9.77
N PRO A 48 -6.08 -3.54 10.60
CA PRO A 48 -6.34 -4.96 10.84
C PRO A 48 -6.67 -5.69 9.53
N LEU A 49 -6.29 -6.96 9.44
CA LEU A 49 -6.56 -7.84 8.29
C LEU A 49 -5.93 -7.39 6.96
N TRP A 50 -5.04 -6.37 6.94
CA TRP A 50 -4.39 -5.91 5.71
C TRP A 50 -3.78 -7.05 4.90
N ASP A 51 -2.98 -7.90 5.54
CA ASP A 51 -2.32 -9.03 4.88
C ASP A 51 -3.30 -10.08 4.36
N SER A 52 -4.32 -10.39 5.15
CA SER A 52 -5.37 -11.32 4.77
C SER A 52 -6.15 -10.82 3.55
N ASP A 53 -6.61 -9.57 3.59
CA ASP A 53 -7.32 -8.95 2.48
C ASP A 53 -6.47 -8.89 1.21
N TYR A 54 -5.20 -8.50 1.35
CA TYR A 54 -4.26 -8.45 0.23
C TYR A 54 -4.07 -9.82 -0.44
N LYS A 55 -3.89 -10.87 0.36
CA LYS A 55 -3.74 -12.24 -0.15
C LYS A 55 -5.03 -12.73 -0.83
N MET A 56 -6.18 -12.47 -0.21
CA MET A 56 -7.46 -12.87 -0.78
C MET A 56 -7.80 -12.14 -2.07
N LEU A 57 -7.51 -10.84 -2.19
CA LEU A 57 -7.67 -10.10 -3.45
C LEU A 57 -6.83 -10.70 -4.58
N LYS A 58 -5.59 -11.09 -4.29
CA LYS A 58 -4.72 -11.78 -5.25
C LYS A 58 -5.26 -13.16 -5.61
N HIS A 59 -5.79 -13.88 -4.63
CA HIS A 59 -6.38 -15.19 -4.83
C HIS A 59 -7.62 -15.13 -5.72
N ILE A 60 -8.60 -14.28 -5.41
CA ILE A 60 -9.83 -14.16 -6.24
C ILE A 60 -9.51 -13.70 -7.67
N ARG A 61 -8.49 -12.85 -7.86
CA ARG A 61 -8.00 -12.48 -9.19
C ARG A 61 -7.44 -13.70 -9.93
N TRP A 62 -6.71 -14.56 -9.25
CA TRP A 62 -6.21 -15.80 -9.81
C TRP A 62 -7.37 -16.76 -10.16
N VAL A 63 -8.34 -16.97 -9.25
CA VAL A 63 -9.55 -17.80 -9.49
C VAL A 63 -10.28 -17.31 -10.73
N ARG A 64 -10.54 -16.01 -10.84
CA ARG A 64 -11.17 -15.41 -12.03
C ARG A 64 -10.42 -15.73 -13.32
N ASN A 65 -9.08 -15.66 -13.29
CA ASN A 65 -8.27 -15.96 -14.46
C ASN A 65 -8.33 -17.46 -14.81
N GLN A 66 -8.33 -18.34 -13.81
CA GLN A 66 -8.52 -19.78 -14.04
C GLN A 66 -9.87 -20.07 -14.70
N ILE A 67 -10.96 -19.52 -14.17
CA ILE A 67 -12.30 -19.67 -14.76
C ILE A 67 -12.34 -19.17 -16.21
N ALA A 68 -11.69 -18.04 -16.51
CA ALA A 68 -11.67 -17.47 -17.85
C ALA A 68 -10.90 -18.34 -18.89
N HIS A 69 -9.98 -19.16 -18.41
CA HIS A 69 -9.14 -20.03 -19.26
C HIS A 69 -9.53 -21.51 -19.19
N ASP A 70 -10.42 -21.89 -18.28
CA ASP A 70 -10.85 -23.28 -18.11
C ASP A 70 -11.89 -23.68 -19.16
N SER A 71 -11.85 -24.96 -19.53
CA SER A 71 -12.84 -25.57 -20.41
C SER A 71 -14.22 -25.77 -19.75
N GLY A 72 -14.34 -25.46 -18.46
CA GLY A 72 -15.58 -25.65 -17.68
C GLY A 72 -15.82 -27.07 -17.19
N ALA A 73 -14.80 -27.92 -17.24
CA ALA A 73 -14.89 -29.32 -16.82
C ALA A 73 -15.02 -29.48 -15.30
N TYR A 74 -14.38 -28.58 -14.54
CA TYR A 74 -14.35 -28.62 -13.08
C TYR A 74 -14.75 -27.26 -12.50
N GLN A 75 -15.29 -27.28 -11.27
CA GLN A 75 -15.51 -26.07 -10.50
C GLN A 75 -14.17 -25.55 -9.97
N VAL A 76 -13.90 -24.27 -10.16
CA VAL A 76 -12.65 -23.60 -9.76
C VAL A 76 -12.85 -22.74 -8.50
N SER A 77 -13.99 -22.04 -8.42
CA SER A 77 -14.30 -21.17 -7.27
C SER A 77 -14.84 -21.97 -6.08
N GLU A 78 -14.45 -21.58 -4.90
CA GLU A 78 -14.98 -22.10 -3.63
C GLU A 78 -16.03 -21.15 -3.05
N SER A 79 -16.81 -21.62 -2.07
CA SER A 79 -17.82 -20.79 -1.39
C SER A 79 -17.20 -19.59 -0.69
N GLU A 80 -16.01 -19.79 -0.11
CA GLU A 80 -15.25 -18.74 0.55
C GLU A 80 -14.82 -17.61 -0.39
N ASP A 81 -14.52 -17.93 -1.64
CA ASP A 81 -14.17 -16.93 -2.65
C ASP A 81 -15.34 -16.00 -2.94
N LEU A 82 -16.53 -16.59 -3.14
CA LEU A 82 -17.77 -15.85 -3.39
C LEU A 82 -18.16 -14.99 -2.19
N GLU A 83 -18.08 -15.56 -0.98
CA GLU A 83 -18.35 -14.83 0.27
C GLU A 83 -17.39 -13.66 0.44
N PHE A 84 -16.10 -13.87 0.18
CA PHE A 84 -15.11 -12.80 0.25
C PHE A 84 -15.43 -11.67 -0.71
N VAL A 85 -15.73 -11.96 -1.98
CA VAL A 85 -16.05 -10.94 -2.99
C VAL A 85 -17.25 -10.09 -2.55
N ARG A 86 -18.33 -10.71 -2.06
CA ARG A 86 -19.52 -10.02 -1.56
C ARG A 86 -19.23 -9.16 -0.34
N ASN A 87 -18.54 -9.73 0.64
CA ASN A 87 -18.14 -9.01 1.85
C ASN A 87 -17.23 -7.82 1.53
N PHE A 88 -16.29 -8.00 0.60
CA PHE A 88 -15.37 -6.92 0.22
C PHE A 88 -16.10 -5.77 -0.50
N ASN A 89 -17.09 -6.10 -1.33
CA ASN A 89 -18.00 -5.13 -1.93
C ASN A 89 -18.71 -4.28 -0.86
N ASP A 90 -19.34 -4.93 0.11
CA ASP A 90 -20.04 -4.25 1.21
C ASP A 90 -19.09 -3.38 2.04
N ARG A 91 -17.86 -3.83 2.24
CA ARG A 91 -16.83 -3.06 2.94
C ARG A 91 -16.42 -1.80 2.19
N ILE A 92 -16.30 -1.84 0.87
CA ILE A 92 -16.04 -0.65 0.06
C ILE A 92 -17.19 0.35 0.21
N PHE A 93 -18.44 -0.07 0.05
CA PHE A 93 -19.60 0.81 0.19
C PHE A 93 -19.74 1.42 1.57
N SER A 94 -19.41 0.66 2.63
CA SER A 94 -19.44 1.14 4.01
C SER A 94 -18.18 1.90 4.44
N GLY A 95 -17.18 1.99 3.59
CA GLY A 95 -15.88 2.61 3.90
C GLY A 95 -15.10 1.87 4.98
N GLN A 96 -15.22 0.55 5.01
CA GLN A 96 -14.51 -0.35 5.91
C GLN A 96 -13.44 -1.18 5.18
N ASP A 97 -13.17 -0.87 3.94
CA ASP A 97 -12.12 -1.49 3.13
C ASP A 97 -10.72 -1.03 3.60
N PRO A 98 -9.67 -1.82 3.34
CA PRO A 98 -8.32 -1.56 3.85
C PRO A 98 -7.76 -0.18 3.52
N LEU A 99 -7.94 0.28 2.28
CA LEU A 99 -7.37 1.57 1.86
C LEU A 99 -8.12 2.76 2.48
N THR A 100 -9.43 2.66 2.62
CA THR A 100 -10.23 3.67 3.33
C THR A 100 -9.90 3.70 4.82
N LEU A 101 -9.73 2.54 5.46
CA LEU A 101 -9.31 2.48 6.86
C LEU A 101 -7.92 3.10 7.06
N LEU A 102 -6.97 2.80 6.18
CA LEU A 102 -5.63 3.40 6.23
C LEU A 102 -5.70 4.92 6.14
N ARG A 103 -6.46 5.46 5.20
CA ARG A 103 -6.66 6.91 5.06
C ARG A 103 -7.24 7.54 6.33
N LYS A 104 -8.25 6.90 6.93
CA LYS A 104 -8.84 7.37 8.20
C LYS A 104 -7.82 7.43 9.33
N GLU A 105 -6.95 6.43 9.44
CA GLU A 105 -5.89 6.43 10.47
C GLU A 105 -4.82 7.49 10.20
N GLU A 106 -4.46 7.72 8.96
CA GLU A 106 -3.54 8.79 8.57
C GLU A 106 -4.11 10.19 8.88
N GLU A 107 -5.38 10.42 8.59
CA GLU A 107 -6.09 11.66 8.90
C GLU A 107 -6.15 11.91 10.43
N LYS A 108 -6.46 10.88 11.22
CA LYS A 108 -6.43 10.96 12.69
C LYS A 108 -5.04 11.30 13.22
N ALA A 109 -3.99 10.66 12.68
CA ALA A 109 -2.61 10.96 13.07
C ALA A 109 -2.21 12.40 12.72
N ALA A 110 -2.60 12.89 11.55
CA ALA A 110 -2.34 14.26 11.14
C ALA A 110 -3.06 15.29 12.03
N ALA A 111 -4.32 15.00 12.41
CA ALA A 111 -5.08 15.85 13.33
C ALA A 111 -4.44 15.93 14.72
N ARG A 112 -3.97 14.80 15.26
CA ARG A 112 -3.25 14.76 16.55
C ARG A 112 -1.98 15.61 16.51
N ARG A 113 -1.18 15.54 15.44
CA ARG A 113 0.04 16.36 15.29
C ARG A 113 -0.27 17.87 15.25
N LYS A 114 -1.33 18.25 14.53
CA LYS A 114 -1.76 19.67 14.48
C LYS A 114 -2.16 20.20 15.86
N ASN A 115 -2.85 19.39 16.67
CA ASN A 115 -3.27 19.79 18.01
C ASN A 115 -2.09 19.91 18.99
N GLN A 116 -1.10 19.00 18.89
CA GLN A 116 0.12 19.08 19.70
C GLN A 116 0.93 20.35 19.41
N ASN A 117 1.08 20.70 18.12
CA ASN A 117 1.79 21.93 17.76
C ASN A 117 1.09 23.20 18.26
N LYS A 118 -0.27 23.21 18.30
CA LYS A 118 -1.01 24.35 18.84
C LYS A 118 -0.80 24.53 20.35
N GLN A 119 -0.59 23.47 21.11
CA GLN A 119 -0.35 23.54 22.55
C GLN A 119 1.07 24.02 22.91
N GLN A 120 2.03 23.87 22.00
CA GLN A 120 3.42 24.34 22.21
C GLN A 120 3.63 25.81 21.85
N THR A 121 2.66 26.48 21.23
CA THR A 121 2.72 27.90 20.86
C THR A 121 1.99 28.83 21.83
N THR A 122 1.67 28.40 23.05
CA THR A 122 1.25 29.33 24.09
C THR A 122 2.48 30.13 24.52
N PRO A 123 2.47 31.47 24.38
CA PRO A 123 3.61 32.28 24.85
C PRO A 123 3.75 32.07 26.35
N VAL A 124 4.93 31.64 26.76
CA VAL A 124 5.34 31.76 28.17
C VAL A 124 5.26 33.25 28.47
N GLN A 125 4.26 33.66 29.24
CA GLN A 125 4.25 34.96 29.89
C GLN A 125 5.44 34.96 30.82
N THR A 126 6.45 35.74 30.49
CA THR A 126 7.52 36.11 31.40
C THR A 126 6.90 36.90 32.55
N PRO A 127 7.05 36.47 33.79
CA PRO A 127 6.86 37.38 34.91
C PRO A 127 8.11 38.31 34.97
N ASP A 128 7.90 39.57 34.71
CA ASP A 128 8.83 40.60 35.19
C ASP A 128 8.93 40.46 36.70
N GLU A 129 10.11 40.12 37.22
CA GLU A 129 10.62 40.79 38.41
C GLU A 129 12.11 40.51 38.59
N VAL A 130 12.77 41.60 38.77
CA VAL A 130 14.15 41.86 39.14
C VAL A 130 14.51 41.15 40.45
N SER A 131 15.58 40.38 40.48
CA SER A 131 16.42 40.27 41.69
C SER A 131 17.86 40.03 41.36
N ILE A 132 18.62 41.03 41.77
CA ILE A 132 20.08 41.11 41.84
C ILE A 132 20.58 40.01 42.79
N TYR A 133 21.59 39.19 42.42
CA TYR A 133 22.79 38.88 43.24
C TYR A 133 23.65 37.74 42.66
N ALA A 134 24.91 38.09 42.51
CA ALA A 134 26.17 37.36 42.68
C ALA A 134 26.58 36.25 41.64
N PRO A 135 27.84 36.29 41.22
CA PRO A 135 28.42 35.34 40.27
C PRO A 135 28.87 34.05 40.96
N GLN A 136 28.50 32.92 40.40
CA GLN A 136 29.03 31.62 40.77
C GLN A 136 29.84 31.02 39.59
N PRO A 137 30.84 30.17 39.86
CA PRO A 137 31.93 29.89 38.95
C PRO A 137 31.60 28.93 37.81
N LEU A 138 32.34 29.17 36.73
CA LEU A 138 32.39 28.36 35.51
C LEU A 138 32.52 26.86 35.78
N TYR A 139 31.46 26.13 35.48
CA TYR A 139 31.53 24.69 35.23
C TYR A 139 31.61 24.44 33.73
N ILE A 140 32.80 24.06 33.28
CA ILE A 140 33.07 23.68 31.90
C ILE A 140 32.42 22.30 31.68
N SER A 141 31.22 22.27 31.15
CA SER A 141 30.68 21.05 30.59
C SER A 141 31.12 20.91 29.14
N GLN A 142 31.91 19.91 28.88
CA GLN A 142 32.41 19.54 27.57
C GLN A 142 31.23 19.32 26.59
N GLN A 143 31.23 20.13 25.55
CA GLN A 143 30.39 19.90 24.39
C GLN A 143 30.77 18.58 23.72
N TYR A 144 29.91 17.58 23.84
CA TYR A 144 29.91 16.45 22.95
C TYR A 144 29.41 16.91 21.58
N THR A 145 30.32 17.15 20.68
CA THR A 145 30.02 17.37 19.26
C THR A 145 29.53 16.06 18.66
N SER A 146 28.21 15.92 18.53
CA SER A 146 27.58 14.89 17.76
C SER A 146 27.92 15.08 16.26
N ILE A 147 28.83 14.27 15.76
CA ILE A 147 29.22 14.23 14.36
C ILE A 147 28.03 13.65 13.58
N LYS A 148 27.33 14.52 12.86
CA LYS A 148 26.28 14.17 11.90
C LYS A 148 26.92 13.41 10.73
N LYS A 149 26.85 12.07 10.77
CA LYS A 149 27.32 11.20 9.69
C LYS A 149 26.39 11.37 8.49
N LYS A 150 26.83 12.14 7.51
CA LYS A 150 26.16 12.34 6.22
C LYS A 150 26.21 11.02 5.43
N SER A 151 25.11 10.28 5.43
CA SER A 151 24.94 9.10 4.56
C SER A 151 24.92 9.58 3.11
N ARG A 152 26.01 9.36 2.38
CA ARG A 152 26.04 9.46 0.94
C ARG A 152 25.29 8.27 0.35
N GLY A 153 24.09 8.50 -0.20
CA GLY A 153 23.38 7.52 -0.99
C GLY A 153 24.24 7.07 -2.16
N ARG A 154 24.56 5.78 -2.19
CA ARG A 154 25.08 5.11 -3.37
C ARG A 154 23.89 4.89 -4.32
N ILE A 155 23.80 5.72 -5.34
CA ILE A 155 23.03 5.43 -6.55
C ILE A 155 23.80 4.31 -7.24
N GLY A 156 23.39 3.06 -6.98
CA GLY A 156 23.87 1.89 -7.71
C GLY A 156 23.27 1.88 -9.11
N LEU A 157 24.11 2.08 -10.08
CA LEU A 157 23.87 1.93 -11.50
C LEU A 157 23.46 0.47 -11.78
N ILE A 158 22.17 0.17 -11.90
CA ILE A 158 21.66 -1.10 -12.44
C ILE A 158 21.16 -0.82 -13.86
N ILE A 159 22.09 -0.59 -14.75
CA ILE A 159 21.89 -0.63 -16.20
C ILE A 159 22.80 -1.76 -16.69
N GLY A 160 22.25 -2.95 -16.95
CA GLY A 160 23.07 -4.00 -17.52
C GLY A 160 22.41 -5.36 -17.77
N ALA A 161 21.28 -5.70 -17.13
CA ALA A 161 20.72 -7.05 -17.26
C ALA A 161 19.55 -7.16 -18.25
N GLY A 162 18.86 -6.07 -18.59
CA GLY A 162 17.69 -6.11 -19.48
C GLY A 162 18.02 -6.15 -20.98
N ALA A 163 19.14 -5.61 -21.40
CA ALA A 163 19.50 -5.52 -22.81
C ALA A 163 19.95 -6.87 -23.42
N THR A 164 20.59 -7.70 -22.62
CA THR A 164 21.08 -9.02 -23.08
C THR A 164 19.97 -10.03 -23.33
N VAL A 165 18.91 -10.00 -22.49
CA VAL A 165 17.75 -10.90 -22.65
C VAL A 165 16.95 -10.55 -23.91
N LEU A 166 16.78 -9.28 -24.21
CA LEU A 166 16.06 -8.81 -25.42
C LEU A 166 16.78 -9.21 -26.70
N ILE A 167 18.11 -9.12 -26.74
CA ILE A 167 18.92 -9.55 -27.89
C ILE A 167 18.80 -11.06 -28.11
N PHE A 168 18.81 -11.87 -27.05
CA PHE A 168 18.62 -13.31 -27.15
C PHE A 168 17.26 -13.70 -27.71
N ILE A 169 16.19 -13.04 -27.27
CA ILE A 169 14.83 -13.30 -27.77
C ILE A 169 14.71 -12.95 -29.26
N ILE A 170 15.29 -11.81 -29.70
CA ILE A 170 15.28 -11.40 -31.09
C ILE A 170 16.06 -12.39 -31.96
N LEU A 171 17.20 -12.89 -31.50
CA LEU A 171 17.99 -13.90 -32.23
C LEU A 171 17.24 -15.23 -32.38
N ILE A 172 16.52 -15.67 -31.35
CA ILE A 172 15.70 -16.90 -31.41
C ILE A 172 14.56 -16.72 -32.43
N ILE A 173 13.90 -15.58 -32.44
CA ILE A 173 12.82 -15.29 -33.40
C ILE A 173 13.36 -15.27 -34.84
N ILE A 174 14.51 -14.65 -35.08
CA ILE A 174 15.14 -14.61 -36.42
C ILE A 174 15.52 -16.02 -36.88
N LEU A 175 16.06 -16.85 -35.99
CA LEU A 175 16.40 -18.25 -36.32
C LEU A 175 15.16 -19.11 -36.63
N PHE A 176 14.05 -18.85 -35.94
CA PHE A 176 12.81 -19.59 -36.15
C PHE A 176 12.10 -19.23 -37.46
N PHE A 177 12.20 -17.97 -37.92
CA PHE A 177 11.63 -17.52 -39.19
C PHE A 177 12.53 -17.74 -40.40
N ARG A 178 13.79 -18.18 -40.21
CA ARG A 178 14.73 -18.44 -41.29
C ARG A 178 14.81 -19.93 -41.68
N HIS A 179 14.12 -20.81 -40.98
CA HIS A 179 14.00 -22.24 -41.24
C HIS A 179 12.59 -22.58 -41.70
#